data_2e1db8925da4adf5a9081962f0a37e19
#
_entry.id   2e1db8925da4adf5a9081962f0a37e19
#
_cell.length_a   1.000
_cell.length_b   1.000
_cell.length_c   1.000
_cell.angle_alpha   90.00
_cell.angle_beta   90.00
_cell.angle_gamma   90.00
#
_symmetry.space_group_name_H-M   'P 1'
#
loop_
_entity.id
_entity.type
_entity.pdbx_description
1 polymer ?
#
loop_
_entity_poly.entity_id
_entity_poly.type
_entity_poly.pdbx_seq_one_letter_code
_entity_poly.pdbx_strand_id
1 'polypeptide(L)'
;VGGLLYRQITDSFRSGEEQVIVARIEPGRTQAVLITGKGQQLLLQGLKDTCLNLAENETLKINEDGSLKYSLSALLRMPEWHTLRIPKGGEYKIVLDDGTEIWLNSASELRYPAHFVGNERRVYLTGEAYFQVVRNEVAPFIVETRDMDVKVLGTSFNVSAYEDEENSHASLVEGRVEVDDKINGE
;
A
#
# COMPACT_ATOMS: atom_id res chain seq x y z
N VAL A 1 -44.55 26.06 66.33
CA VAL A 1 -44.26 24.74 65.75
C VAL A 1 -43.64 24.97 64.37
N GLY A 2 -42.38 25.07 64.29
CA GLY A 2 -41.66 25.29 63.03
C GLY A 2 -40.48 24.35 62.96
N GLY A 3 -40.57 23.32 62.13
CA GLY A 3 -39.50 22.40 61.89
C GLY A 3 -38.59 22.92 60.78
N LEU A 4 -37.35 23.25 61.12
CA LEU A 4 -36.28 23.57 60.16
C LEU A 4 -35.80 22.26 59.56
N LEU A 5 -36.01 22.06 58.29
CA LEU A 5 -35.38 21.04 57.50
C LEU A 5 -33.96 21.47 57.15
N TYR A 6 -32.97 20.90 57.83
CA TYR A 6 -31.58 21.01 57.49
C TYR A 6 -31.27 20.10 56.31
N ARG A 7 -31.09 20.66 55.10
CA ARG A 7 -30.71 19.91 53.93
C ARG A 7 -29.18 19.80 53.95
N GLN A 8 -28.66 18.63 54.29
CA GLN A 8 -27.26 18.30 54.11
C GLN A 8 -26.98 18.20 52.61
N ILE A 9 -26.14 19.12 52.16
CA ILE A 9 -25.54 19.02 50.82
C ILE A 9 -24.30 18.14 51.04
N THR A 10 -24.45 16.89 50.71
CA THR A 10 -23.30 16.00 50.57
C THR A 10 -22.67 16.28 49.22
N ASP A 11 -21.54 16.98 49.25
CA ASP A 11 -20.63 17.08 48.10
C ASP A 11 -20.09 15.68 47.78
N SER A 12 -20.71 15.04 46.83
CA SER A 12 -20.12 13.86 46.18
C SER A 12 -19.04 14.34 45.24
N PHE A 13 -17.81 14.40 45.72
CA PHE A 13 -16.65 14.34 44.85
C PHE A 13 -16.70 13.04 44.08
N ARG A 14 -17.29 13.06 42.89
CA ARG A 14 -17.05 12.04 41.89
C ARG A 14 -15.60 12.20 41.44
N SER A 15 -14.75 11.33 41.91
CA SER A 15 -13.48 11.04 41.27
C SER A 15 -13.77 10.74 39.81
N GLY A 16 -13.36 11.64 38.93
CA GLY A 16 -13.36 11.39 37.50
C GLY A 16 -12.41 10.22 37.23
N GLU A 17 -12.97 9.03 37.06
CA GLU A 17 -12.26 7.97 36.36
C GLU A 17 -11.97 8.51 34.95
N GLU A 18 -10.74 8.91 34.70
CA GLU A 18 -10.24 9.05 33.34
C GLU A 18 -10.44 7.70 32.67
N GLN A 19 -11.49 7.61 31.87
CA GLN A 19 -11.62 6.50 30.94
C GLN A 19 -10.47 6.62 29.96
N VAL A 20 -9.41 5.89 30.23
CA VAL A 20 -8.36 5.64 29.23
C VAL A 20 -9.04 4.93 28.08
N ILE A 21 -9.39 5.66 27.05
CA ILE A 21 -9.84 5.09 25.79
C ILE A 21 -8.61 4.41 25.20
N VAL A 22 -8.42 3.13 25.55
CA VAL A 22 -7.46 2.28 24.85
C VAL A 22 -8.00 2.17 23.44
N ALA A 23 -7.44 2.95 22.52
CA ALA A 23 -7.70 2.79 21.11
C ALA A 23 -7.37 1.32 20.77
N ARG A 24 -8.40 0.52 20.54
CA ARG A 24 -8.23 -0.86 20.11
C ARG A 24 -7.64 -0.80 18.73
N ILE A 25 -6.34 -1.08 18.60
CA ILE A 25 -5.68 -1.22 17.33
C ILE A 25 -6.27 -2.49 16.70
N GLU A 26 -7.21 -2.30 15.78
CA GLU A 26 -7.68 -3.40 14.96
C GLU A 26 -6.59 -3.76 13.95
N PRO A 27 -6.38 -5.06 13.66
CA PRO A 27 -5.50 -5.47 12.57
C PRO A 27 -5.89 -4.79 11.27
N GLY A 28 -4.92 -4.51 10.41
CA GLY A 28 -5.17 -3.97 9.06
C GLY A 28 -6.23 -4.80 8.35
N ARG A 29 -7.15 -4.14 7.65
CA ARG A 29 -8.19 -4.82 6.87
C ARG A 29 -7.69 -4.93 5.44
N THR A 30 -7.85 -6.10 4.83
CA THR A 30 -7.58 -6.30 3.40
C THR A 30 -8.55 -5.46 2.59
N GLN A 31 -8.14 -4.28 2.19
CA GLN A 31 -8.95 -3.35 1.41
C GLN A 31 -8.08 -2.44 0.53
N ALA A 32 -8.48 -2.28 -0.72
CA ALA A 32 -7.84 -1.41 -1.67
C ALA A 32 -8.83 -0.89 -2.70
N VAL A 33 -8.49 0.21 -3.35
CA VAL A 33 -9.16 0.73 -4.53
C VAL A 33 -8.20 0.66 -5.69
N LEU A 34 -8.53 -0.11 -6.72
CA LEU A 34 -7.82 -0.14 -7.98
C LEU A 34 -8.40 0.94 -8.91
N ILE A 35 -7.53 1.79 -9.43
CA ILE A 35 -7.86 2.80 -10.44
C ILE A 35 -7.16 2.38 -11.73
N THR A 36 -7.93 2.04 -12.75
CA THR A 36 -7.40 1.65 -14.07
C THR A 36 -6.88 2.87 -14.83
N GLY A 37 -6.05 2.67 -15.84
CA GLY A 37 -5.56 3.74 -16.69
C GLY A 37 -6.67 4.52 -17.42
N LYS A 38 -7.86 3.93 -17.55
CA LYS A 38 -9.07 4.59 -18.05
C LYS A 38 -9.86 5.36 -16.99
N GLY A 39 -9.36 5.40 -15.75
CA GLY A 39 -10.00 6.09 -14.63
C GLY A 39 -11.15 5.32 -13.95
N GLN A 40 -11.39 4.06 -14.32
CA GLN A 40 -12.37 3.22 -13.67
C GLN A 40 -11.87 2.85 -12.25
N GLN A 41 -12.73 2.99 -11.25
CA GLN A 41 -12.42 2.65 -9.86
C GLN A 41 -13.12 1.36 -9.44
N LEU A 42 -12.35 0.44 -8.88
CA LEU A 42 -12.82 -0.87 -8.42
C LEU A 42 -12.45 -1.05 -6.95
N LEU A 43 -13.45 -1.23 -6.09
CA LEU A 43 -13.24 -1.57 -4.69
C LEU A 43 -12.93 -3.06 -4.56
N LEU A 44 -11.76 -3.40 -4.03
CA LEU A 44 -11.27 -4.78 -3.92
C LEU A 44 -11.58 -5.44 -2.56
N GLN A 45 -12.29 -4.75 -1.68
CA GLN A 45 -12.60 -5.26 -0.34
C GLN A 45 -13.49 -6.51 -0.40
N GLY A 46 -13.05 -7.57 0.26
CA GLY A 46 -13.82 -8.82 0.39
C GLY A 46 -13.94 -9.65 -0.88
N LEU A 47 -13.34 -9.23 -1.98
CA LEU A 47 -13.28 -10.02 -3.21
C LEU A 47 -12.23 -11.12 -3.06
N LYS A 48 -12.61 -12.36 -3.43
CA LYS A 48 -11.75 -13.52 -3.46
C LYS A 48 -12.15 -14.41 -4.63
N ASP A 49 -11.18 -15.12 -5.18
CA ASP A 49 -11.37 -16.05 -6.31
C ASP A 49 -12.25 -15.48 -7.43
N THR A 50 -11.99 -14.22 -7.77
CA THR A 50 -12.78 -13.44 -8.72
C THR A 50 -11.93 -13.03 -9.91
N CYS A 51 -12.49 -13.13 -11.12
CA CYS A 51 -11.87 -12.61 -12.34
C CYS A 51 -12.64 -11.39 -12.82
N LEU A 52 -11.96 -10.28 -13.03
CA LEU A 52 -12.49 -9.02 -13.55
C LEU A 52 -11.85 -8.74 -14.92
N ASN A 53 -12.66 -8.51 -15.93
CA ASN A 53 -12.18 -8.09 -17.24
C ASN A 53 -12.08 -6.56 -17.27
N LEU A 54 -10.88 -6.02 -17.35
CA LEU A 54 -10.62 -4.58 -17.39
C LEU A 54 -10.68 -4.04 -18.81
N ALA A 55 -10.25 -4.85 -19.81
CA ALA A 55 -10.27 -4.54 -21.23
C ALA A 55 -10.38 -5.84 -22.05
N GLU A 56 -10.45 -5.74 -23.38
CA GLU A 56 -10.60 -6.91 -24.28
C GLU A 56 -9.54 -8.00 -24.09
N ASN A 57 -8.34 -7.63 -23.60
CA ASN A 57 -7.22 -8.56 -23.43
C ASN A 57 -6.57 -8.47 -22.05
N GLU A 58 -7.23 -7.87 -21.08
CA GLU A 58 -6.70 -7.64 -19.75
C GLU A 58 -7.66 -8.18 -18.70
N THR A 59 -7.24 -9.25 -18.04
CA THR A 59 -7.99 -9.88 -16.96
C THR A 59 -7.23 -9.73 -15.66
N LEU A 60 -7.94 -9.24 -14.66
CA LEU A 60 -7.47 -9.15 -13.29
C LEU A 60 -8.03 -10.33 -12.51
N LYS A 61 -7.16 -11.13 -11.92
CA LYS A 61 -7.55 -12.21 -11.01
C LYS A 61 -7.30 -11.78 -9.57
N ILE A 62 -8.31 -11.94 -8.74
CA ILE A 62 -8.19 -11.85 -7.29
C ILE A 62 -8.15 -13.28 -6.77
N ASN A 63 -7.03 -13.67 -6.14
CA ASN A 63 -6.81 -15.02 -5.64
C ASN A 63 -7.65 -15.32 -4.38
N GLU A 64 -7.61 -16.57 -3.89
CA GLU A 64 -8.29 -16.98 -2.65
C GLU A 64 -7.78 -16.22 -1.41
N ASP A 65 -6.50 -15.86 -1.37
CA ASP A 65 -5.89 -15.05 -0.33
C ASP A 65 -6.23 -13.55 -0.43
N GLY A 66 -7.00 -13.15 -1.45
CA GLY A 66 -7.37 -11.77 -1.74
C GLY A 66 -6.30 -10.98 -2.50
N SER A 67 -5.14 -11.58 -2.81
CA SER A 67 -4.09 -10.92 -3.60
C SER A 67 -4.52 -10.72 -5.05
N LEU A 68 -4.04 -9.62 -5.63
CA LEU A 68 -4.34 -9.23 -7.00
C LEU A 68 -3.24 -9.73 -7.94
N LYS A 69 -3.62 -10.35 -9.05
CA LYS A 69 -2.70 -10.82 -10.08
C LYS A 69 -3.25 -10.52 -11.48
N TYR A 70 -2.38 -10.05 -12.37
CA TYR A 70 -2.74 -9.86 -13.78
C TYR A 70 -2.55 -11.13 -14.59
N SER A 71 -3.50 -11.40 -15.48
CA SER A 71 -3.35 -12.37 -16.56
C SER A 71 -3.45 -11.62 -17.87
N LEU A 72 -2.35 -11.56 -18.59
CA LEU A 72 -2.27 -10.88 -19.87
C LEU A 72 -2.35 -11.86 -21.02
N SER A 73 -3.27 -11.59 -21.89
CA SER A 73 -3.36 -12.21 -23.23
C SER A 73 -2.81 -11.26 -24.30
N ALA A 74 -1.93 -10.33 -23.98
CA ALA A 74 -1.62 -9.22 -24.86
C ALA A 74 -0.18 -9.15 -25.31
N LEU A 75 -0.01 -9.51 -26.56
CA LEU A 75 1.10 -9.14 -27.40
C LEU A 75 1.00 -7.64 -27.79
N LEU A 76 2.03 -6.85 -27.44
CA LEU A 76 2.42 -5.64 -28.17
C LEU A 76 1.57 -4.36 -28.02
N ARG A 77 1.02 -4.06 -26.87
CA ARG A 77 0.51 -2.70 -26.60
C ARG A 77 1.36 -2.00 -25.53
N MET A 78 1.41 -0.68 -25.61
CA MET A 78 1.96 0.13 -24.51
C MET A 78 1.23 -0.25 -23.23
N PRO A 79 1.94 -0.47 -22.11
CA PRO A 79 1.30 -0.93 -20.87
C PRO A 79 0.30 0.12 -20.39
N GLU A 80 -0.87 -0.32 -19.99
CA GLU A 80 -1.80 0.50 -19.25
C GLU A 80 -1.27 0.67 -17.82
N TRP A 81 -1.29 1.91 -17.32
CA TRP A 81 -0.87 2.22 -15.97
C TRP A 81 -2.05 2.18 -15.02
N HIS A 82 -1.90 1.45 -13.93
CA HIS A 82 -2.90 1.35 -12.88
C HIS A 82 -2.37 1.98 -11.59
N THR A 83 -3.29 2.35 -10.71
CA THR A 83 -2.97 2.84 -9.38
C THR A 83 -3.74 2.02 -8.35
N LEU A 84 -3.03 1.45 -7.39
CA LEU A 84 -3.59 0.74 -6.24
C LEU A 84 -3.47 1.65 -5.02
N ARG A 85 -4.62 2.07 -4.49
CA ARG A 85 -4.70 2.97 -3.32
C ARG A 85 -5.21 2.22 -2.11
N ILE A 86 -4.45 2.30 -1.01
CA ILE A 86 -4.78 1.70 0.27
C ILE A 86 -5.32 2.77 1.21
N PRO A 87 -6.55 2.66 1.69
CA PRO A 87 -7.10 3.61 2.65
C PRO A 87 -6.43 3.47 4.02
N LYS A 88 -6.66 4.44 4.90
CA LYS A 88 -6.17 4.38 6.29
C LYS A 88 -6.73 3.14 7.00
N GLY A 89 -5.84 2.40 7.68
CA GLY A 89 -6.16 1.14 8.35
C GLY A 89 -6.32 -0.06 7.41
N GLY A 90 -6.05 0.13 6.11
CA GLY A 90 -6.00 -0.94 5.11
C GLY A 90 -4.61 -1.53 4.94
N GLU A 91 -4.55 -2.70 4.33
CA GLU A 91 -3.36 -3.34 3.80
C GLU A 91 -3.74 -4.14 2.55
N TYR A 92 -2.82 -4.33 1.62
CA TYR A 92 -3.12 -5.12 0.43
C TYR A 92 -1.87 -5.74 -0.19
N LYS A 93 -2.03 -6.97 -0.70
CA LYS A 93 -1.00 -7.69 -1.45
C LYS A 93 -1.31 -7.68 -2.95
N ILE A 94 -0.31 -7.33 -3.75
CA ILE A 94 -0.36 -7.46 -5.21
C ILE A 94 0.80 -8.31 -5.71
N VAL A 95 0.55 -9.08 -6.75
CA VAL A 95 1.58 -9.81 -7.51
C VAL A 95 1.62 -9.22 -8.92
N LEU A 96 2.74 -8.63 -9.29
CA LEU A 96 2.94 -8.04 -10.61
C LEU A 96 3.13 -9.13 -11.67
N ASP A 97 3.13 -8.74 -12.95
CA ASP A 97 3.24 -9.68 -14.08
C ASP A 97 4.57 -10.43 -14.13
N ASP A 98 5.66 -9.83 -13.62
CA ASP A 98 6.98 -10.46 -13.48
C ASP A 98 7.07 -11.42 -12.28
N GLY A 99 6.01 -11.56 -11.49
CA GLY A 99 5.95 -12.37 -10.28
C GLY A 99 6.45 -11.67 -9.02
N THR A 100 6.86 -10.40 -9.10
CA THR A 100 7.22 -9.59 -7.93
C THR A 100 6.01 -9.42 -7.02
N GLU A 101 6.20 -9.69 -5.73
CA GLU A 101 5.17 -9.56 -4.71
C GLU A 101 5.38 -8.27 -3.92
N ILE A 102 4.30 -7.52 -3.69
CA ILE A 102 4.33 -6.25 -2.98
C ILE A 102 3.22 -6.23 -1.94
N TRP A 103 3.58 -5.93 -0.70
CA TRP A 103 2.63 -5.70 0.40
C TRP A 103 2.60 -4.21 0.71
N LEU A 104 1.47 -3.58 0.41
CA LEU A 104 1.26 -2.17 0.70
C LEU A 104 0.64 -1.99 2.08
N ASN A 105 1.18 -1.04 2.82
CA ASN A 105 0.70 -0.65 4.13
C ASN A 105 -0.40 0.43 4.04
N SER A 106 -0.95 0.80 5.19
CA SER A 106 -2.00 1.82 5.36
C SER A 106 -1.65 3.15 4.70
N ALA A 107 -2.63 3.83 4.12
CA ALA A 107 -2.49 5.14 3.49
C ALA A 107 -1.40 5.22 2.39
N SER A 108 -1.19 4.11 1.66
CA SER A 108 -0.19 4.01 0.60
C SER A 108 -0.83 3.98 -0.78
N GLU A 109 -0.06 4.40 -1.77
CA GLU A 109 -0.44 4.38 -3.17
C GLU A 109 0.71 3.82 -4.02
N LEU A 110 0.41 2.83 -4.86
CA LEU A 110 1.33 2.24 -5.81
C LEU A 110 0.79 2.47 -7.22
N ARG A 111 1.57 3.15 -8.07
CA ARG A 111 1.31 3.25 -9.50
C ARG A 111 2.27 2.35 -10.25
N TYR A 112 1.74 1.47 -11.10
CA TYR A 112 2.49 0.41 -11.77
C TYR A 112 1.88 0.11 -13.14
N PRO A 113 2.67 -0.41 -14.10
CA PRO A 113 2.14 -0.86 -15.39
C PRO A 113 1.50 -2.24 -15.24
N ALA A 114 0.43 -2.52 -16.00
CA ALA A 114 -0.19 -3.84 -16.06
C ALA A 114 0.79 -4.94 -16.48
N HIS A 115 1.80 -4.57 -17.30
CA HIS A 115 2.95 -5.42 -17.66
C HIS A 115 4.18 -4.54 -17.90
N PHE A 116 5.36 -5.09 -17.61
CA PHE A 116 6.60 -4.38 -17.85
C PHE A 116 7.05 -4.51 -19.30
N VAL A 117 7.54 -3.40 -19.89
CA VAL A 117 8.07 -3.34 -21.25
C VAL A 117 9.42 -2.64 -21.22
N GLY A 118 10.35 -3.12 -22.04
CA GLY A 118 11.68 -2.51 -22.14
C GLY A 118 12.70 -3.17 -21.22
N ASN A 119 13.69 -2.40 -20.80
CA ASN A 119 14.88 -2.87 -20.09
C ASN A 119 14.89 -2.52 -18.60
N GLU A 120 13.77 -2.04 -18.06
CA GLU A 120 13.57 -1.76 -16.64
C GLU A 120 12.14 -2.08 -16.19
N ARG A 121 11.96 -2.32 -14.90
CA ARG A 121 10.68 -2.56 -14.24
C ARG A 121 10.45 -1.45 -13.22
N ARG A 122 9.70 -0.41 -13.61
CA ARG A 122 9.51 0.80 -12.80
C ARG A 122 8.11 0.86 -12.20
N VAL A 123 8.05 1.19 -10.91
CA VAL A 123 6.82 1.49 -10.17
C VAL A 123 7.01 2.77 -9.37
N TYR A 124 5.91 3.43 -9.03
CA TYR A 124 5.90 4.67 -8.23
C TYR A 124 5.20 4.41 -6.92
N LEU A 125 5.83 4.80 -5.80
CA LEU A 125 5.30 4.60 -4.46
C LEU A 125 5.15 5.93 -3.71
N THR A 126 3.99 6.12 -3.09
CA THR A 126 3.75 7.06 -2.00
C THR A 126 3.25 6.25 -0.80
N GLY A 127 3.78 6.50 0.41
CA GLY A 127 3.50 5.71 1.59
C GLY A 127 4.49 4.56 1.77
N GLU A 128 4.05 3.42 2.28
CA GLU A 128 4.95 2.32 2.65
C GLU A 128 4.57 1.00 1.98
N ALA A 129 5.60 0.29 1.50
CA ALA A 129 5.44 -1.04 0.95
C ALA A 129 6.68 -1.91 1.17
N TYR A 130 6.43 -3.21 1.41
CA TYR A 130 7.43 -4.25 1.37
C TYR A 130 7.43 -4.93 0.00
N PHE A 131 8.62 -5.10 -0.57
CA PHE A 131 8.85 -5.68 -1.89
C PHE A 131 9.62 -6.98 -1.78
N GLN A 132 9.16 -8.01 -2.47
CA GLN A 132 9.90 -9.23 -2.74
C GLN A 132 10.07 -9.36 -4.24
N VAL A 133 11.20 -8.84 -4.74
CA VAL A 133 11.43 -8.67 -6.17
C VAL A 133 12.01 -9.93 -6.79
N VAL A 134 11.39 -10.41 -7.85
CA VAL A 134 11.92 -11.52 -8.66
C VAL A 134 13.24 -11.10 -9.33
N ARG A 135 14.27 -11.94 -9.18
CA ARG A 135 15.60 -11.68 -9.73
C ARG A 135 15.59 -11.59 -11.25
N ASN A 136 16.11 -10.48 -11.77
CA ASN A 136 16.32 -10.25 -13.18
C ASN A 136 17.51 -9.28 -13.38
N GLU A 137 18.62 -9.78 -13.90
CA GLU A 137 19.85 -9.01 -14.04
C GLU A 137 19.86 -8.09 -15.27
N VAL A 138 18.97 -8.34 -16.24
CA VAL A 138 18.89 -7.55 -17.49
C VAL A 138 17.85 -6.47 -17.44
N ALA A 139 16.88 -6.56 -16.52
CA ALA A 139 15.84 -5.58 -16.31
C ALA A 139 15.71 -5.25 -14.82
N PRO A 140 16.45 -4.27 -14.29
CA PRO A 140 16.36 -3.86 -12.89
C PRO A 140 14.95 -3.43 -12.51
N PHE A 141 14.60 -3.64 -11.25
CA PHE A 141 13.36 -3.14 -10.66
C PHE A 141 13.64 -1.81 -9.96
N ILE A 142 12.83 -0.80 -10.24
CA ILE A 142 13.02 0.55 -9.73
C ILE A 142 11.74 0.97 -9.00
N VAL A 143 11.88 1.28 -7.71
CA VAL A 143 10.82 1.95 -6.93
C VAL A 143 11.14 3.43 -6.90
N GLU A 144 10.34 4.20 -7.61
CA GLU A 144 10.44 5.65 -7.64
C GLU A 144 9.56 6.25 -6.55
N THR A 145 10.15 7.12 -5.72
CA THR A 145 9.44 7.93 -4.73
C THR A 145 9.63 9.41 -5.05
N ARG A 146 9.08 10.28 -4.20
CA ARG A 146 9.22 11.73 -4.33
C ARG A 146 10.70 12.17 -4.31
N ASP A 147 11.49 11.59 -3.42
CA ASP A 147 12.84 12.05 -3.05
C ASP A 147 13.95 11.04 -3.33
N MET A 148 13.63 9.80 -3.67
CA MET A 148 14.64 8.79 -4.03
C MET A 148 14.14 7.78 -5.07
N ASP A 149 15.08 7.18 -5.80
CA ASP A 149 14.89 5.97 -6.59
C ASP A 149 15.62 4.81 -5.92
N VAL A 150 14.91 3.71 -5.72
CA VAL A 150 15.46 2.47 -5.14
C VAL A 150 15.54 1.42 -6.24
N LYS A 151 16.76 1.04 -6.64
CA LYS A 151 17.03 0.13 -7.75
C LYS A 151 17.59 -1.19 -7.26
N VAL A 152 17.01 -2.30 -7.71
CA VAL A 152 17.38 -3.65 -7.32
C VAL A 152 17.34 -4.62 -8.50
N LEU A 153 18.07 -5.74 -8.39
CA LEU A 153 18.06 -6.82 -9.39
C LEU A 153 17.26 -8.04 -8.94
N GLY A 154 16.95 -8.15 -7.65
CA GLY A 154 16.24 -9.29 -7.04
C GLY A 154 16.51 -9.29 -5.55
N THR A 155 15.67 -8.62 -4.78
CA THR A 155 15.96 -8.17 -3.42
C THR A 155 14.66 -8.13 -2.64
N SER A 156 14.74 -8.40 -1.34
CA SER A 156 13.65 -8.19 -0.39
C SER A 156 13.94 -6.95 0.44
N PHE A 157 13.08 -5.94 0.38
CA PHE A 157 13.29 -4.65 1.04
C PHE A 157 11.97 -3.93 1.34
N ASN A 158 12.01 -3.01 2.28
CA ASN A 158 10.90 -2.11 2.60
C ASN A 158 11.24 -0.67 2.19
N VAL A 159 10.25 0.05 1.69
CA VAL A 159 10.35 1.48 1.39
C VAL A 159 9.23 2.20 2.14
N SER A 160 9.60 3.25 2.93
CA SER A 160 8.67 4.21 3.52
C SER A 160 8.92 5.58 2.92
N ALA A 161 7.90 6.14 2.28
CA ALA A 161 7.93 7.43 1.57
C ALA A 161 6.58 8.14 1.70
N TYR A 162 6.13 8.34 2.95
CA TYR A 162 4.92 9.10 3.24
C TYR A 162 5.13 10.59 2.98
N GLU A 163 4.11 11.28 2.47
CA GLU A 163 4.19 12.71 2.15
C GLU A 163 4.35 13.62 3.37
N ASP A 164 3.88 13.16 4.54
CA ASP A 164 3.96 13.85 5.82
C ASP A 164 5.26 13.55 6.59
N GLU A 165 6.11 12.65 6.08
CA GLU A 165 7.46 12.39 6.60
C GLU A 165 8.50 13.27 5.89
N GLU A 166 9.50 13.73 6.65
CA GLU A 166 10.55 14.61 6.13
C GLU A 166 11.45 13.90 5.12
N ASN A 167 11.75 12.61 5.36
CA ASN A 167 12.63 11.81 4.54
C ASN A 167 12.02 10.45 4.23
N SER A 168 12.28 9.93 3.04
CA SER A 168 11.99 8.54 2.70
C SER A 168 13.08 7.61 3.21
N HIS A 169 12.71 6.36 3.48
CA HIS A 169 13.60 5.34 4.01
C HIS A 169 13.50 4.05 3.20
N ALA A 170 14.66 3.44 2.91
CA ALA A 170 14.73 2.10 2.36
C ALA A 170 15.46 1.18 3.34
N SER A 171 14.83 0.07 3.71
CA SER A 171 15.37 -0.93 4.63
C SER A 171 15.59 -2.25 3.90
N LEU A 172 16.85 -2.65 3.78
CA LEU A 172 17.22 -3.89 3.12
C LEU A 172 17.01 -5.09 4.06
N VAL A 173 16.33 -6.13 3.56
CA VAL A 173 16.18 -7.41 4.25
C VAL A 173 17.14 -8.44 3.67
N GLU A 174 17.19 -8.57 2.34
CA GLU A 174 18.06 -9.53 1.66
C GLU A 174 18.44 -9.02 0.27
N GLY A 175 19.71 -9.20 -0.16
CA GLY A 175 20.20 -8.87 -1.49
C GLY A 175 21.04 -7.61 -1.53
N ARG A 176 20.84 -6.79 -2.56
CA ARG A 176 21.55 -5.52 -2.78
C ARG A 176 20.56 -4.47 -3.25
N VAL A 177 20.75 -3.26 -2.76
CA VAL A 177 19.99 -2.08 -3.13
C VAL A 177 20.94 -0.96 -3.55
N GLU A 178 20.60 -0.25 -4.61
CA GLU A 178 21.19 1.01 -5.02
C GLU A 178 20.12 2.09 -4.80
N VAL A 179 20.49 3.16 -4.12
CA VAL A 179 19.58 4.28 -3.82
C VAL A 179 20.14 5.55 -4.41
N ASP A 180 19.39 6.16 -5.30
CA ASP A 180 19.68 7.46 -5.90
C ASP A 180 18.84 8.53 -5.20
N ASP A 181 19.49 9.45 -4.48
CA ASP A 181 18.86 10.58 -3.81
C ASP A 181 18.58 11.71 -4.82
N LYS A 182 17.30 12.06 -5.00
CA LYS A 182 16.87 13.12 -5.93
C LYS A 182 17.05 14.53 -5.38
N ILE A 183 17.20 14.66 -4.06
CA ILE A 183 17.29 15.96 -3.39
C ILE A 183 18.71 16.50 -3.42
N ASN A 184 19.70 15.63 -3.21
CA ASN A 184 21.10 16.02 -3.10
C ASN A 184 21.92 15.81 -4.39
N GLY A 185 21.34 15.17 -5.41
CA GLY A 185 21.95 15.09 -6.76
C GLY A 185 23.28 14.35 -6.83
N GLU A 186 23.46 13.30 -6.00
CA GLU A 186 24.57 12.36 -6.06
C GLU A 186 24.13 10.97 -6.54
#